data_b590617c55026b360b84435493b5ff80
#
_entry.id   b590617c55026b360b84435493b5ff80
#
_cell.length_a   1.000
_cell.length_b   1.000
_cell.length_c   1.000
_cell.angle_alpha   90.00
_cell.angle_beta   90.00
_cell.angle_gamma   90.00
#
_symmetry.space_group_name_H-M   'P 1'
#
loop_
_entity.id
_entity.type
_entity.pdbx_description
1 polymer ?
#
loop_
_entity_poly.entity_id
_entity_poly.type
_entity_poly.pdbx_seq_one_letter_code
_entity_poly.pdbx_strand_id
1 'polypeptide(L)'
;MPLKALSFVVAIAIILYQVYIVTSPSVSLLNSSDSEIVEGNIGLNNGELSFGQLQDGEDKALSYSLLSGSGEYTYYFRLSNKAILTGTCGDFKSFEVSKRVIFMVSNKKVIYANSNGEPHVCRSTRV
;
A
#
# COMPACT_ATOMS: atom_id res chain seq x y z
N MET A 1 33.58 -28.10 5.26
CA MET A 1 32.77 -27.59 4.14
C MET A 1 33.59 -26.61 3.33
N PRO A 2 33.66 -26.77 2.02
CA PRO A 2 34.46 -25.83 1.21
C PRO A 2 33.85 -24.42 1.26
N LEU A 3 34.70 -23.43 1.37
CA LEU A 3 34.32 -22.02 1.39
C LEU A 3 33.50 -21.61 0.15
N LYS A 4 33.78 -22.25 -1.00
CA LYS A 4 33.06 -21.99 -2.24
C LYS A 4 31.57 -22.36 -2.15
N ALA A 5 31.21 -23.44 -1.46
CA ALA A 5 29.84 -23.87 -1.28
C ALA A 5 29.07 -22.89 -0.39
N LEU A 6 29.71 -22.39 0.68
CA LEU A 6 29.10 -21.41 1.56
C LEU A 6 28.84 -20.08 0.83
N SER A 7 29.80 -19.62 0.04
CA SER A 7 29.66 -18.40 -0.78
C SER A 7 28.52 -18.51 -1.78
N PHE A 8 28.35 -19.69 -2.40
CA PHE A 8 27.27 -19.95 -3.37
C PHE A 8 25.90 -19.90 -2.69
N VAL A 9 25.77 -20.49 -1.50
CA VAL A 9 24.51 -20.49 -0.72
C VAL A 9 24.13 -19.06 -0.32
N VAL A 10 25.09 -18.26 0.13
CA VAL A 10 24.84 -16.86 0.51
C VAL A 10 24.40 -16.05 -0.71
N ALA A 11 25.04 -16.25 -1.87
CA ALA A 11 24.66 -15.54 -3.08
C ALA A 11 23.21 -15.89 -3.51
N ILE A 12 22.82 -17.16 -3.45
CA ILE A 12 21.45 -17.57 -3.75
C ILE A 12 20.47 -16.93 -2.75
N ALA A 13 20.78 -16.92 -1.48
CA ALA A 13 19.92 -16.31 -0.46
C ALA A 13 19.69 -14.82 -0.72
N ILE A 14 20.75 -14.09 -1.12
CA ILE A 14 20.64 -12.66 -1.46
C ILE A 14 19.75 -12.46 -2.67
N ILE A 15 19.92 -13.27 -3.72
CA ILE A 15 19.11 -13.18 -4.93
C ILE A 15 17.63 -13.46 -4.61
N LEU A 16 17.33 -14.50 -3.86
CA LEU A 16 15.97 -14.84 -3.45
C LEU A 16 15.33 -13.72 -2.63
N TYR A 17 16.08 -13.12 -1.73
CA TYR A 17 15.60 -11.99 -0.92
C TYR A 17 15.24 -10.78 -1.79
N GLN A 18 16.08 -10.44 -2.76
CA GLN A 18 15.81 -9.35 -3.69
C GLN A 18 14.60 -9.63 -4.59
N VAL A 19 14.47 -10.86 -5.06
CA VAL A 19 13.30 -11.26 -5.85
C VAL A 19 12.03 -11.12 -5.02
N TYR A 20 12.06 -11.53 -3.75
CA TYR A 20 10.94 -11.38 -2.84
C TYR A 20 10.52 -9.92 -2.68
N ILE A 21 11.47 -9.01 -2.44
CA ILE A 21 11.19 -7.58 -2.27
C ILE A 21 10.59 -6.99 -3.55
N VAL A 22 11.17 -7.29 -4.70
CA VAL A 22 10.72 -6.74 -5.99
C VAL A 22 9.34 -7.27 -6.37
N THR A 23 9.03 -8.52 -6.02
CA THR A 23 7.76 -9.16 -6.38
C THR A 23 6.64 -8.91 -5.38
N SER A 24 6.95 -8.46 -4.17
CA SER A 24 5.93 -8.17 -3.16
C SER A 24 5.05 -7.00 -3.61
N PRO A 25 3.71 -7.13 -3.49
CA PRO A 25 2.83 -6.00 -3.79
C PRO A 25 3.00 -4.91 -2.75
N SER A 26 2.78 -3.67 -3.16
CA SER A 26 2.89 -2.53 -2.26
C SER A 26 1.79 -1.53 -2.50
N VAL A 27 1.45 -0.79 -1.44
CA VAL A 27 0.50 0.30 -1.48
C VAL A 27 1.23 1.57 -1.08
N SER A 28 1.13 2.60 -1.90
CA SER A 28 1.65 3.93 -1.61
C SER A 28 0.51 4.84 -1.23
N LEU A 29 0.71 5.64 -0.22
CA LEU A 29 -0.25 6.65 0.21
C LEU A 29 0.39 8.02 -0.01
N LEU A 30 -0.26 8.85 -0.82
CA LEU A 30 0.16 10.22 -1.08
C LEU A 30 -0.85 11.18 -0.48
N ASN A 31 -0.40 12.08 0.38
CA ASN A 31 -1.26 13.12 0.92
C ASN A 31 -1.19 14.37 0.04
N SER A 32 -2.18 14.53 -0.83
CA SER A 32 -2.31 15.74 -1.66
C SER A 32 -3.42 16.68 -1.15
N SER A 33 -3.83 16.51 0.10
CA SER A 33 -4.74 17.45 0.77
C SER A 33 -3.97 18.64 1.33
N ASP A 34 -4.69 19.66 1.78
CA ASP A 34 -4.10 20.82 2.45
C ASP A 34 -3.85 20.59 3.94
N SER A 35 -4.18 19.40 4.43
CA SER A 35 -4.11 19.07 5.84
C SER A 35 -3.21 17.86 6.05
N GLU A 36 -2.63 17.77 7.24
CA GLU A 36 -1.91 16.57 7.65
C GLU A 36 -2.88 15.40 7.80
N ILE A 37 -2.46 14.21 7.35
CA ILE A 37 -3.15 12.97 7.69
C ILE A 37 -2.65 12.57 9.08
N VAL A 38 -3.55 12.57 10.05
CA VAL A 38 -3.22 12.21 11.43
C VAL A 38 -3.15 10.70 11.58
N GLU A 39 -4.03 9.99 10.88
CA GLU A 39 -4.08 8.54 10.89
C GLU A 39 -4.50 8.06 9.52
N GLY A 40 -3.72 7.14 8.94
CA GLY A 40 -4.02 6.55 7.64
C GLY A 40 -3.87 5.05 7.70
N ASN A 41 -4.94 4.32 7.37
CA ASN A 41 -4.97 2.87 7.40
C ASN A 41 -5.61 2.33 6.14
N ILE A 42 -5.03 1.28 5.60
CA ILE A 42 -5.60 0.54 4.47
C ILE A 42 -5.73 -0.91 4.88
N GLY A 43 -6.96 -1.41 4.86
CA GLY A 43 -7.28 -2.77 5.32
C GLY A 43 -7.24 -3.79 4.20
N LEU A 44 -6.75 -4.97 4.54
CA LEU A 44 -6.72 -6.18 3.73
C LEU A 44 -7.45 -7.27 4.51
N ASN A 45 -7.69 -8.44 3.88
CA ASN A 45 -8.38 -9.54 4.57
C ASN A 45 -7.68 -10.00 5.85
N ASN A 46 -6.35 -10.04 5.82
CA ASN A 46 -5.56 -10.64 6.90
C ASN A 46 -4.85 -9.59 7.76
N GLY A 47 -5.19 -8.33 7.61
CA GLY A 47 -4.52 -7.31 8.39
C GLY A 47 -4.75 -5.93 7.82
N GLU A 48 -3.99 -5.00 8.34
CA GLU A 48 -4.12 -3.59 8.03
C GLU A 48 -2.75 -2.98 7.85
N LEU A 49 -2.62 -2.12 6.84
CA LEU A 49 -1.41 -1.33 6.63
C LEU A 49 -1.60 0.01 7.33
N SER A 50 -0.79 0.26 8.35
CA SER A 50 -0.83 1.52 9.10
C SER A 50 0.25 2.45 8.58
N PHE A 51 -0.17 3.60 8.04
CA PHE A 51 0.75 4.60 7.50
C PHE A 51 1.14 5.66 8.54
N GLY A 52 0.38 5.76 9.64
CA GLY A 52 0.64 6.75 10.68
C GLY A 52 0.34 8.17 10.21
N GLN A 53 1.18 9.11 10.60
CA GLN A 53 1.07 10.51 10.24
C GLN A 53 1.73 10.80 8.91
N LEU A 54 1.09 11.64 8.08
CA LEU A 54 1.61 12.05 6.78
C LEU A 54 1.35 13.54 6.59
N GLN A 55 2.40 14.30 6.40
CA GLN A 55 2.30 15.73 6.12
C GLN A 55 1.71 15.94 4.72
N ASP A 56 1.20 17.14 4.45
CA ASP A 56 0.75 17.46 3.10
C ASP A 56 1.93 17.38 2.12
N GLY A 57 1.67 16.78 0.96
CA GLY A 57 2.70 16.54 -0.06
C GLY A 57 3.60 15.34 0.22
N GLU A 58 3.50 14.71 1.37
CA GLU A 58 4.33 13.55 1.74
C GLU A 58 3.71 12.26 1.23
N ASP A 59 4.56 11.30 0.90
CA ASP A 59 4.12 9.95 0.52
C ASP A 59 4.85 8.88 1.32
N LYS A 60 4.23 7.72 1.39
CA LYS A 60 4.78 6.56 2.08
C LYS A 60 4.29 5.29 1.41
N ALA A 61 5.16 4.30 1.26
CA ALA A 61 4.82 3.01 0.66
C ALA A 61 5.02 1.89 1.67
N LEU A 62 4.09 0.94 1.69
CA LEU A 62 4.17 -0.26 2.52
C LEU A 62 3.88 -1.49 1.65
N SER A 63 4.65 -2.55 1.86
CA SER A 63 4.46 -3.82 1.18
C SER A 63 3.53 -4.72 1.99
N TYR A 64 2.82 -5.61 1.30
CA TYR A 64 2.01 -6.62 1.96
C TYR A 64 2.28 -7.99 1.35
N SER A 65 1.73 -9.04 1.97
CA SER A 65 2.01 -10.42 1.58
C SER A 65 1.39 -10.79 0.24
N LEU A 66 2.11 -11.54 -0.58
CA LEU A 66 1.55 -12.17 -1.78
C LEU A 66 0.41 -13.13 -1.46
N LEU A 67 0.32 -13.60 -0.21
CA LEU A 67 -0.70 -14.54 0.25
C LEU A 67 -1.86 -13.83 0.96
N SER A 68 -2.15 -12.60 0.58
CA SER A 68 -3.18 -11.79 1.26
C SER A 68 -4.62 -12.27 1.03
N GLY A 69 -4.84 -13.22 0.13
CA GLY A 69 -6.18 -13.63 -0.26
C GLY A 69 -6.80 -12.66 -1.26
N SER A 70 -8.11 -12.74 -1.42
CA SER A 70 -8.86 -11.89 -2.34
C SER A 70 -9.82 -10.99 -1.58
N GLY A 71 -10.01 -9.78 -2.05
CA GLY A 71 -10.93 -8.83 -1.44
C GLY A 71 -10.79 -7.44 -2.03
N GLU A 72 -11.38 -6.48 -1.35
CA GLU A 72 -11.26 -5.08 -1.71
C GLU A 72 -10.47 -4.34 -0.63
N TYR A 73 -9.67 -3.37 -1.06
CA TYR A 73 -8.98 -2.50 -0.10
C TYR A 73 -10.02 -1.63 0.61
N THR A 74 -9.97 -1.61 1.92
CA THR A 74 -10.72 -0.66 2.72
C THR A 74 -9.78 0.45 3.17
N TYR A 75 -10.28 1.67 3.27
CA TYR A 75 -9.42 2.77 3.69
C TYR A 75 -10.09 3.59 4.78
N TYR A 76 -9.24 4.16 5.63
CA TYR A 76 -9.65 5.09 6.67
C TYR A 76 -8.55 6.14 6.80
N PHE A 77 -8.91 7.38 6.53
CA PHE A 77 -7.98 8.52 6.65
C PHE A 77 -8.63 9.59 7.49
N ARG A 78 -7.96 9.95 8.56
CA ARG A 78 -8.38 11.05 9.42
C ARG A 78 -7.43 12.23 9.23
N LEU A 79 -7.98 13.35 8.82
CA LEU A 79 -7.22 14.56 8.55
C LEU A 79 -7.23 15.48 9.78
N SER A 80 -6.24 16.36 9.87
CA SER A 80 -6.11 17.30 10.99
C SER A 80 -7.25 18.32 11.03
N ASN A 81 -7.95 18.55 9.93
CA ASN A 81 -9.14 19.42 9.86
C ASN A 81 -10.41 18.71 10.32
N LYS A 82 -10.30 17.54 10.95
CA LYS A 82 -11.38 16.69 11.46
C LYS A 82 -12.15 15.94 10.39
N ALA A 83 -11.80 16.06 9.12
CA ALA A 83 -12.42 15.28 8.05
C ALA A 83 -12.01 13.81 8.17
N ILE A 84 -12.97 12.93 7.93
CA ILE A 84 -12.74 11.49 7.90
C ILE A 84 -13.17 10.98 6.55
N LEU A 85 -12.24 10.31 5.86
CA LEU A 85 -12.49 9.69 4.57
C LEU A 85 -12.40 8.18 4.74
N THR A 86 -13.48 7.47 4.49
CA THR A 86 -13.53 6.02 4.66
C THR A 86 -14.33 5.38 3.54
N GLY A 87 -14.00 4.16 3.20
CA GLY A 87 -14.69 3.44 2.15
C GLY A 87 -13.91 2.24 1.65
N THR A 88 -14.29 1.76 0.47
CA THR A 88 -13.61 0.68 -0.24
C THR A 88 -13.24 1.12 -1.63
N CYS A 89 -12.10 0.67 -2.13
CA CYS A 89 -11.65 1.05 -3.46
C CYS A 89 -10.55 0.11 -3.95
N GLY A 90 -10.74 -0.43 -5.14
CA GLY A 90 -9.79 -1.37 -5.72
C GLY A 90 -9.90 -2.77 -5.12
N ASP A 91 -9.44 -3.75 -5.86
CA ASP A 91 -9.46 -5.14 -5.42
C ASP A 91 -8.05 -5.73 -5.42
N PHE A 92 -7.89 -6.77 -4.64
CA PHE A 92 -6.64 -7.50 -4.57
C PHE A 92 -6.89 -9.00 -4.56
N LYS A 93 -5.86 -9.73 -4.98
CA LYS A 93 -5.84 -11.20 -4.99
C LYS A 93 -4.50 -11.68 -4.49
N SER A 94 -4.42 -12.96 -4.11
CA SER A 94 -3.13 -13.58 -3.84
C SER A 94 -2.30 -13.66 -5.12
N PHE A 95 -0.99 -13.59 -4.96
CA PHE A 95 0.00 -13.75 -6.02
C PHE A 95 -0.01 -12.66 -7.09
N GLU A 96 -0.44 -11.47 -6.76
CA GLU A 96 -0.29 -10.30 -7.65
C GLU A 96 1.14 -9.77 -7.59
N VAL A 97 2.02 -10.42 -8.33
CA VAL A 97 3.45 -10.15 -8.33
C VAL A 97 3.73 -8.72 -8.80
N SER A 98 4.55 -8.01 -8.05
CA SER A 98 5.02 -6.66 -8.37
C SER A 98 3.91 -5.62 -8.52
N LYS A 99 2.74 -5.86 -7.95
CA LYS A 99 1.64 -4.90 -7.99
C LYS A 99 2.00 -3.63 -7.23
N ARG A 100 1.71 -2.50 -7.83
CA ARG A 100 1.92 -1.19 -7.23
C ARG A 100 0.61 -0.43 -7.25
N VAL A 101 0.13 -0.06 -6.09
CA VAL A 101 -1.15 0.64 -5.90
C VAL A 101 -0.84 1.97 -5.23
N ILE A 102 -1.52 3.02 -5.69
CA ILE A 102 -1.37 4.36 -5.12
C ILE A 102 -2.75 4.84 -4.68
N PHE A 103 -2.84 5.25 -3.41
CA PHE A 103 -3.98 5.98 -2.89
C PHE A 103 -3.58 7.44 -2.72
N MET A 104 -4.28 8.32 -3.39
CA MET A 104 -4.03 9.75 -3.32
C MET A 104 -5.18 10.39 -2.54
N VAL A 105 -4.87 10.99 -1.40
CA VAL A 105 -5.86 11.62 -0.53
C VAL A 105 -5.90 13.11 -0.81
N SER A 106 -7.06 13.61 -1.21
CA SER A 106 -7.31 15.03 -1.35
C SER A 106 -8.28 15.50 -0.26
N ASN A 107 -8.65 16.78 -0.27
CA ASN A 107 -9.46 17.35 0.80
C ASN A 107 -10.83 16.68 0.98
N LYS A 108 -11.42 16.15 -0.09
CA LYS A 108 -12.77 15.61 -0.08
C LYS A 108 -12.92 14.25 -0.76
N LYS A 109 -11.86 13.71 -1.31
CA LYS A 109 -11.94 12.47 -2.07
C LYS A 109 -10.65 11.68 -1.99
N VAL A 110 -10.75 10.40 -2.31
CA VAL A 110 -9.61 9.50 -2.43
C VAL A 110 -9.58 8.99 -3.85
N ILE A 111 -8.41 9.02 -4.46
CA ILE A 111 -8.18 8.53 -5.81
C ILE A 111 -7.32 7.28 -5.73
N TYR A 112 -7.77 6.23 -6.43
CA TYR A 112 -7.07 4.96 -6.53
C TYR A 112 -6.46 4.81 -7.91
N ALA A 113 -5.22 4.39 -7.96
CA ALA A 113 -4.54 4.06 -9.22
C ALA A 113 -3.67 2.83 -9.02
N ASN A 114 -3.54 2.01 -10.06
CA ASN A 114 -2.55 0.96 -10.08
C ASN A 114 -1.68 1.10 -11.33
N SER A 115 -0.58 0.37 -11.38
CA SER A 115 0.41 0.50 -12.45
C SER A 115 -0.13 0.14 -13.84
N ASN A 116 -1.23 -0.58 -13.91
CA ASN A 116 -1.81 -1.08 -15.18
C ASN A 116 -3.17 -0.46 -15.51
N GLY A 117 -3.66 0.48 -14.71
CA GLY A 117 -4.98 1.04 -14.88
C GLY A 117 -5.01 2.55 -14.79
N GLU A 118 -6.13 3.13 -15.23
CA GLU A 118 -6.35 4.57 -15.10
C GLU A 118 -6.77 4.92 -13.68
N PRO A 119 -6.36 6.10 -13.18
CA PRO A 119 -6.83 6.58 -11.89
C PRO A 119 -8.36 6.76 -11.89
N HIS A 120 -8.98 6.42 -10.78
CA HIS A 120 -10.41 6.69 -10.60
C HIS A 120 -10.71 7.11 -9.17
N VAL A 121 -11.79 7.87 -9.01
CA VAL A 121 -12.20 8.38 -7.70
C VAL A 121 -12.90 7.28 -6.93
N CYS A 122 -12.47 7.07 -5.69
CA CYS A 122 -13.10 6.12 -4.79
C CYS A 122 -14.41 6.66 -4.25
N ARG A 123 -15.37 5.79 -4.09
CA ARG A 123 -16.61 6.14 -3.40
C ARG A 123 -16.32 6.20 -1.91
N SER A 124 -16.55 7.36 -1.31
CA SER A 124 -16.39 7.51 0.13
C SER A 124 -17.74 7.39 0.80
N THR A 125 -17.78 6.65 1.91
CA THR A 125 -18.92 6.67 2.81
C THR A 125 -18.66 7.78 3.82
N ARG A 126 -19.49 8.81 3.78
CA ARG A 126 -19.40 9.88 4.78
C ARG A 126 -19.95 9.38 6.10
N VAL A 127 -19.14 9.54 7.11
CA VAL A 127 -19.59 9.35 8.49
C VAL A 127 -19.79 10.72 9.11
#